data_dad1b9470aaac586eab4f61ca3ed332b
#
_entry.id   dad1b9470aaac586eab4f61ca3ed332b
#
_cell.length_a   1.000
_cell.length_b   1.000
_cell.length_c   1.000
_cell.angle_alpha   90.00
_cell.angle_beta   90.00
_cell.angle_gamma   90.00
#
_symmetry.space_group_name_H-M   'P 1'
#
loop_
_entity.id
_entity.type
_entity.pdbx_description
1 polymer ?
#
loop_
_entity_poly.entity_id
_entity_poly.type
_entity_poly.pdbx_seq_one_letter_code
_entity_poly.pdbx_strand_id
1 'polypeptide(L)' 'ALDSAENAKKEMASLKADNEKLLREAREERDKILKEAREAANRMHDQAQADAKKTADKIIDDAKAVIQTEKNA' A
#
# COMPACT_ATOMS: atom_id res chain seq x y z
N ALA A 1 -33.52 -38.44 -15.81
CA ALA A 1 -32.62 -39.34 -16.46
C ALA A 1 -31.48 -38.58 -17.17
N LEU A 2 -31.37 -38.65 -18.51
CA LEU A 2 -30.26 -37.97 -19.21
C LEU A 2 -30.27 -36.46 -19.03
N ASP A 3 -31.47 -35.84 -19.06
CA ASP A 3 -31.61 -34.39 -18.88
C ASP A 3 -31.19 -33.92 -17.50
N SER A 4 -31.47 -34.69 -16.47
CA SER A 4 -31.03 -34.37 -15.11
C SER A 4 -29.52 -34.48 -14.96
N ALA A 5 -28.91 -35.49 -15.58
CA ALA A 5 -27.45 -35.66 -15.54
C ALA A 5 -26.75 -34.55 -16.34
N GLU A 6 -27.29 -34.17 -17.50
CA GLU A 6 -26.76 -33.05 -18.28
C GLU A 6 -26.88 -31.73 -17.53
N ASN A 7 -28.03 -31.50 -16.90
CA ASN A 7 -28.25 -30.28 -16.10
C ASN A 7 -27.29 -30.21 -14.94
N ALA A 8 -27.04 -31.32 -14.22
CA ALA A 8 -26.08 -31.39 -13.16
C ALA A 8 -24.67 -31.07 -13.65
N LYS A 9 -24.26 -31.60 -14.78
CA LYS A 9 -22.96 -31.27 -15.40
C LYS A 9 -22.84 -29.79 -15.75
N LYS A 10 -23.90 -29.21 -16.33
CA LYS A 10 -23.94 -27.80 -16.66
C LYS A 10 -23.85 -26.92 -15.41
N GLU A 11 -24.56 -27.28 -14.36
CA GLU A 11 -24.49 -26.57 -13.08
C GLU A 11 -23.11 -26.63 -12.47
N MET A 12 -22.48 -27.81 -12.48
CA MET A 12 -21.10 -27.99 -11.99
C MET A 12 -20.11 -27.17 -12.82
N ALA A 13 -20.24 -27.15 -14.13
CA ALA A 13 -19.39 -26.36 -15.01
C ALA A 13 -19.55 -24.87 -14.76
N SER A 14 -20.79 -24.42 -14.56
CA SER A 14 -21.11 -23.03 -14.24
C SER A 14 -20.52 -22.62 -12.87
N LEU A 15 -20.68 -23.45 -11.85
CA LEU A 15 -20.08 -23.21 -10.53
C LEU A 15 -18.55 -23.13 -10.59
N LYS A 16 -17.96 -24.03 -11.37
CA LYS A 16 -16.50 -23.99 -11.57
C LYS A 16 -16.05 -22.71 -12.24
N ALA A 17 -16.74 -22.29 -13.29
CA ALA A 17 -16.43 -21.03 -13.99
C ALA A 17 -16.62 -19.82 -13.07
N ASP A 18 -17.67 -19.80 -12.27
CA ASP A 18 -17.93 -18.73 -11.29
C ASP A 18 -16.84 -18.69 -10.22
N ASN A 19 -16.42 -19.84 -9.73
CA ASN A 19 -15.33 -19.93 -8.75
C ASN A 19 -14.01 -19.44 -9.34
N GLU A 20 -13.67 -19.82 -10.55
CA GLU A 20 -12.45 -19.35 -11.23
C GLU A 20 -12.48 -17.84 -11.43
N LYS A 21 -13.62 -17.29 -11.80
CA LYS A 21 -13.81 -15.83 -11.94
C LYS A 21 -13.64 -15.12 -10.59
N LEU A 22 -14.27 -15.65 -9.57
CA LEU A 22 -14.17 -15.09 -8.20
C LEU A 22 -12.73 -15.13 -7.69
N LEU A 23 -11.99 -16.21 -7.94
CA LEU A 23 -10.58 -16.31 -7.58
C LEU A 23 -9.72 -15.28 -8.32
N ARG A 24 -9.96 -15.07 -9.62
CA ARG A 24 -9.25 -14.04 -10.37
C ARG A 24 -9.53 -12.65 -9.81
N GLU A 25 -10.78 -12.33 -9.56
CA GLU A 25 -11.18 -11.05 -8.99
C GLU A 25 -10.57 -10.83 -7.60
N ALA A 26 -10.55 -11.87 -6.78
CA ALA A 26 -9.94 -11.82 -5.45
C ALA A 26 -8.43 -11.57 -5.52
N ARG A 27 -7.74 -12.21 -6.47
CA ARG A 27 -6.30 -12.01 -6.69
C ARG A 27 -6.01 -10.60 -7.20
N GLU A 28 -6.81 -10.10 -8.11
CA GLU A 28 -6.68 -8.72 -8.61
C GLU A 28 -6.89 -7.71 -7.51
N GLU A 29 -7.89 -7.91 -6.66
CA GLU A 29 -8.14 -7.04 -5.51
C GLU A 29 -7.00 -7.11 -4.49
N ARG A 30 -6.49 -8.32 -4.22
CA ARG A 30 -5.31 -8.51 -3.35
C ARG A 30 -4.10 -7.75 -3.89
N ASP A 31 -3.83 -7.88 -5.19
CA ASP A 31 -2.68 -7.22 -5.82
C ASP A 31 -2.82 -5.71 -5.78
N LYS A 32 -4.03 -5.20 -5.97
CA LYS A 32 -4.34 -3.78 -5.84
C LYS A 32 -4.11 -3.28 -4.41
N ILE A 33 -4.60 -4.00 -3.41
CA ILE A 33 -4.42 -3.66 -2.00
C ILE A 33 -2.93 -3.64 -1.64
N LEU A 34 -2.17 -4.65 -2.07
CA LEU A 34 -0.72 -4.72 -1.83
C LEU A 34 0.03 -3.56 -2.49
N LYS A 35 -0.34 -3.22 -3.72
CA LYS A 35 0.25 -2.07 -4.43
C LYS A 35 -0.02 -0.77 -3.69
N GLU A 36 -1.27 -0.54 -3.31
CA GLU A 36 -1.68 0.66 -2.57
C GLU A 36 -0.97 0.75 -1.21
N ALA A 37 -0.83 -0.38 -0.52
CA ALA A 37 -0.11 -0.45 0.74
C ALA A 37 1.38 -0.11 0.59
N ARG A 38 2.04 -0.61 -0.45
CA ARG A 38 3.44 -0.30 -0.75
C ARG A 38 3.62 1.17 -1.10
N GLU A 39 2.73 1.72 -1.91
CA GLU A 39 2.75 3.15 -2.26
C GLU A 39 2.55 4.03 -1.02
N ALA A 40 1.64 3.66 -0.14
CA ALA A 40 1.43 4.35 1.13
C ALA A 40 2.66 4.27 2.04
N ALA A 41 3.27 3.10 2.16
CA ALA A 41 4.49 2.91 2.93
C ALA A 41 5.64 3.76 2.38
N ASN A 42 5.80 3.82 1.06
CA ASN A 42 6.82 4.66 0.42
C ASN A 42 6.58 6.14 0.69
N ARG A 43 5.33 6.60 0.60
CA ARG A 43 5.01 8.00 0.93
C ARG A 43 5.31 8.33 2.39
N MET A 44 4.98 7.42 3.31
CA MET A 44 5.27 7.59 4.73
C MET A 44 6.78 7.63 4.99
N HIS A 45 7.54 6.78 4.32
CA HIS A 45 9.00 6.75 4.42
C HIS A 45 9.61 8.07 3.91
N ASP A 46 9.18 8.54 2.74
CA ASP A 46 9.67 9.78 2.14
C ASP A 46 9.32 10.98 3.03
N GLN A 47 8.12 11.00 3.59
CA GLN A 47 7.69 12.05 4.51
C GLN A 47 8.52 12.04 5.79
N ALA A 48 8.78 10.86 6.34
CA ALA A 48 9.61 10.71 7.53
C ALA A 48 11.05 11.19 7.30
N GLN A 49 11.62 10.89 6.13
CA GLN A 49 12.94 11.40 5.76
C GLN A 49 12.96 12.92 5.62
N ALA A 50 11.95 13.49 4.97
CA ALA A 50 11.82 14.94 4.80
C ALA A 50 11.68 15.64 6.18
N ASP A 51 10.87 15.08 7.06
CA ASP A 51 10.67 15.62 8.40
C ASP A 51 11.95 15.52 9.26
N ALA A 52 12.66 14.41 9.16
CA ALA A 52 13.93 14.22 9.86
C ALA A 52 14.99 15.23 9.39
N LYS A 53 15.07 15.46 8.09
CA LYS A 53 15.98 16.46 7.52
C LYS A 53 15.63 17.87 7.99
N LYS A 54 14.36 18.21 7.95
CA LYS A 54 13.87 19.52 8.43
C LYS A 54 14.20 19.73 9.91
N THR A 55 14.02 18.71 10.74
CA THR A 55 14.35 18.76 12.15
C THR A 55 15.87 18.93 12.38
N ALA A 56 16.68 18.17 11.63
CA ALA A 56 18.14 18.28 11.72
C ALA A 56 18.62 19.68 11.30
N ASP A 57 18.09 20.21 10.19
CA ASP A 57 18.43 21.57 9.72
C ASP A 57 18.05 22.63 10.76
N LYS A 58 16.90 22.47 11.39
CA LYS A 58 16.46 23.38 12.46
C LYS A 58 17.38 23.35 13.66
N ILE A 59 17.82 22.16 14.10
CA ILE A 59 18.76 21.99 15.22
C ILE A 59 20.07 22.70 14.90
N ILE A 60 20.59 22.53 13.68
CA ILE A 60 21.82 23.16 13.23
C ILE A 60 21.66 24.68 13.21
N ASP A 61 20.58 25.19 12.66
CA ASP A 61 20.31 26.63 12.58
C ASP A 61 20.14 27.25 13.96
N ASP A 62 19.44 26.59 14.86
CA ASP A 62 19.28 27.04 16.25
C ASP A 62 20.65 27.07 17.00
N ALA A 63 21.49 26.06 16.81
CA ALA A 63 22.82 26.01 17.36
C ALA A 63 23.71 27.16 16.86
N LYS A 64 23.66 27.43 15.55
CA LYS A 64 24.37 28.57 14.94
C LYS A 64 23.87 29.90 15.49
N ALA A 65 22.58 30.05 15.69
CA ALA A 65 22.01 31.26 16.27
C ALA A 65 22.49 31.49 17.71
N VAL A 66 22.56 30.45 18.54
CA VAL A 66 23.09 30.50 19.89
C VAL A 66 24.57 30.91 19.89
N ILE A 67 25.38 30.29 19.04
CA ILE A 67 26.81 30.62 18.90
C ILE A 67 26.99 32.08 18.50
N GLN A 68 26.21 32.57 17.57
CA GLN A 68 26.27 33.95 17.13
C GLN A 68 25.88 34.93 18.23
N THR A 69 24.87 34.58 19.02
CA THR A 69 24.45 35.39 20.18
C THR A 69 25.56 35.48 21.24
N GLU A 70 26.18 34.35 21.58
CA GLU A 70 27.32 34.33 22.54
C GLU A 70 28.51 35.11 22.02
N LYS A 71 28.82 34.99 20.73
CA LYS A 71 29.91 35.73 20.09
C LYS A 71 29.73 37.25 20.15
N ASN A 72 28.49 37.70 20.02
CA ASN A 72 28.15 39.11 20.01
C ASN A 72 27.93 39.71 21.41
N ALA A 73 27.81 38.83 22.41
CA ALA A 73 27.70 39.26 23.79
C ALA A 73 29.05 39.62 24.36
#